data_4acc0ee8d1ae0c53acbc19acb69f0620
#
_entry.id   4acc0ee8d1ae0c53acbc19acb69f0620
#
_cell.length_a   1.000
_cell.length_b   1.000
_cell.length_c   1.000
_cell.angle_alpha   90.00
_cell.angle_beta   90.00
_cell.angle_gamma   90.00
#
_symmetry.space_group_name_H-M   'P 1'
#
loop_
_entity.id
_entity.type
_entity.pdbx_description
1 polymer ?
#
loop_
_entity_poly.entity_id
_entity_poly.type
_entity_poly.pdbx_seq_one_letter_code
_entity_poly.pdbx_strand_id
1 'polypeptide(L)'
;MYNREYTPERITELKPNEIFVFGSNLAGAHGGGAARLAYNSFGAVWGQGVGLQGQSYAIPTMQGGVETIKPYADEFIAFAQSRPDLKFYVTQIGCGIAGFKVAEIAPLFQDAIDVVNVILPKEFVDVITTDNNFNLERFVEVQKLYYEQALKEIQDGLKRSHWIWFIFPQLSILGHSWNAKYYGISGYDEAEAYLNHPVLGNRLREVTKGLLAHQEIAIVDIFGDLDAMKVRSCMTLFDAVSPDDIFEQVLDVFYHGTCCKKTLDYM
;
A
#
# COMPACT_ATOMS: atom_id res chain seq x y z
N MET A 1 12.93 -10.66 21.21
CA MET A 1 12.07 -9.63 20.57
C MET A 1 12.80 -8.30 20.75
N TYR A 2 13.32 -7.71 19.69
CA TYR A 2 13.83 -6.36 19.73
C TYR A 2 12.64 -5.43 19.95
N ASN A 3 12.64 -4.69 21.04
CA ASN A 3 11.60 -3.71 21.33
C ASN A 3 11.84 -2.50 20.40
N ARG A 4 11.14 -2.44 19.25
CA ARG A 4 11.26 -1.32 18.30
C ARG A 4 10.67 -0.06 18.95
N GLU A 5 11.40 1.05 18.86
CA GLU A 5 10.90 2.35 19.26
C GLU A 5 10.00 2.92 18.14
N TYR A 6 8.91 3.56 18.52
CA TYR A 6 7.99 4.25 17.62
C TYR A 6 7.92 5.73 17.94
N THR A 7 7.62 6.54 16.94
CA THR A 7 7.33 7.96 17.16
C THR A 7 6.14 8.10 18.11
N PRO A 8 6.28 8.85 19.21
CA PRO A 8 5.17 9.11 20.11
C PRO A 8 4.04 9.87 19.38
N GLU A 9 2.78 9.56 19.74
CA GLU A 9 1.61 10.29 19.20
C GLU A 9 1.69 11.80 19.44
N ARG A 10 2.31 12.20 20.55
CA ARG A 10 2.50 13.59 20.91
C ARG A 10 3.92 13.86 21.37
N ILE A 11 4.62 14.72 20.64
CA ILE A 11 5.96 15.20 20.98
C ILE A 11 5.83 16.63 21.47
N THR A 12 6.20 16.88 22.72
CA THR A 12 6.17 18.23 23.34
C THR A 12 7.55 18.78 23.62
N GLU A 13 8.55 17.93 23.75
CA GLU A 13 9.93 18.24 24.03
C GLU A 13 10.86 17.34 23.22
N LEU A 14 12.04 17.85 22.88
CA LEU A 14 13.08 17.15 22.17
C LEU A 14 14.43 17.34 22.87
N LYS A 15 15.25 16.30 22.90
CA LYS A 15 16.66 16.42 23.28
C LYS A 15 17.46 17.17 22.21
N PRO A 16 18.65 17.70 22.52
CA PRO A 16 19.42 18.52 21.58
C PRO A 16 19.72 17.86 20.23
N ASN A 17 19.81 16.53 20.19
CA ASN A 17 20.08 15.74 18.98
C ASN A 17 18.82 15.10 18.35
N GLU A 18 17.63 15.41 18.86
CA GLU A 18 16.37 14.89 18.35
C GLU A 18 15.73 15.90 17.38
N ILE A 19 15.20 15.40 16.28
CA ILE A 19 14.61 16.18 15.18
C ILE A 19 13.17 15.77 14.96
N PHE A 20 12.28 16.75 14.92
CA PHE A 20 10.87 16.60 14.62
C PHE A 20 10.64 16.63 13.11
N VAL A 21 10.29 15.51 12.48
CA VAL A 21 10.06 15.43 11.04
C VAL A 21 8.57 15.62 10.75
N PHE A 22 8.21 16.61 9.93
CA PHE A 22 6.82 17.02 9.74
C PHE A 22 6.45 17.28 8.29
N GLY A 23 5.15 17.11 7.98
CA GLY A 23 4.58 17.45 6.68
C GLY A 23 4.44 18.98 6.50
N SER A 24 4.94 19.50 5.39
CA SER A 24 4.97 20.90 5.02
C SER A 24 4.32 21.14 3.65
N ASN A 25 4.50 22.33 3.13
CA ASN A 25 4.26 22.69 1.73
C ASN A 25 5.49 23.43 1.18
N LEU A 26 5.65 23.51 -0.13
CA LEU A 26 6.81 24.14 -0.77
C LEU A 26 6.99 25.63 -0.40
N ALA A 27 5.89 26.33 -0.10
CA ALA A 27 5.95 27.74 0.32
C ALA A 27 6.43 27.91 1.78
N GLY A 28 6.58 26.82 2.55
CA GLY A 28 6.97 26.87 3.96
C GLY A 28 5.96 27.59 4.86
N ALA A 29 4.68 27.55 4.49
CA ALA A 29 3.61 28.14 5.31
C ALA A 29 3.20 27.16 6.42
N HIS A 30 3.74 27.36 7.60
CA HIS A 30 3.57 26.47 8.76
C HIS A 30 2.34 26.84 9.63
N GLY A 31 1.17 27.02 8.99
CA GLY A 31 -0.02 27.59 9.63
C GLY A 31 -0.85 26.61 10.46
N GLY A 32 -0.69 25.28 10.32
CA GLY A 32 -1.54 24.28 10.97
C GLY A 32 -0.85 22.96 11.31
N GLY A 33 -1.50 22.14 12.14
CA GLY A 33 -1.07 20.78 12.47
C GLY A 33 0.37 20.68 13.00
N ALA A 34 1.08 19.64 12.56
CA ALA A 34 2.47 19.38 12.92
C ALA A 34 3.42 20.51 12.47
N ALA A 35 3.14 21.14 11.31
CA ALA A 35 3.94 22.27 10.82
C ALA A 35 3.89 23.47 11.76
N ARG A 36 2.71 23.79 12.33
CA ARG A 36 2.57 24.87 13.31
C ARG A 36 3.30 24.56 14.61
N LEU A 37 3.25 23.31 15.06
CA LEU A 37 4.02 22.86 16.23
C LEU A 37 5.53 23.00 15.98
N ALA A 38 6.00 22.55 14.83
CA ALA A 38 7.41 22.69 14.44
C ALA A 38 7.88 24.17 14.44
N TYR A 39 7.05 25.07 13.89
CA TYR A 39 7.33 26.50 13.88
C TYR A 39 7.38 27.11 15.28
N ASN A 40 6.42 26.77 16.13
CA ASN A 40 6.31 27.37 17.46
C ASN A 40 7.34 26.83 18.46
N SER A 41 7.78 25.56 18.33
CA SER A 41 8.51 24.86 19.38
C SER A 41 9.85 24.25 18.95
N PHE A 42 10.03 23.94 17.65
CA PHE A 42 11.19 23.19 17.20
C PHE A 42 12.01 23.89 16.11
N GLY A 43 11.82 25.20 15.96
CA GLY A 43 12.67 26.05 15.16
C GLY A 43 12.46 25.95 13.64
N ALA A 44 11.29 25.46 13.20
CA ALA A 44 10.92 25.55 11.78
C ALA A 44 10.82 27.02 11.35
N VAL A 45 11.24 27.33 10.12
CA VAL A 45 11.33 28.70 9.60
C VAL A 45 10.20 28.95 8.61
N TRP A 46 9.43 30.01 8.84
CA TRP A 46 8.39 30.43 7.88
C TRP A 46 9.02 30.79 6.54
N GLY A 47 8.48 30.21 5.46
CA GLY A 47 9.03 30.36 4.10
C GLY A 47 10.02 29.27 3.68
N GLN A 48 10.41 28.38 4.59
CA GLN A 48 11.26 27.21 4.27
C GLN A 48 10.43 25.92 4.33
N GLY A 49 10.07 25.39 3.17
CA GLY A 49 9.19 24.21 3.06
C GLY A 49 9.89 22.85 3.04
N VAL A 50 11.25 22.83 2.95
CA VAL A 50 12.04 21.61 2.75
C VAL A 50 13.26 21.61 3.66
N GLY A 51 13.62 20.44 4.18
CA GLY A 51 14.90 20.17 4.82
C GLY A 51 14.99 20.56 6.29
N LEU A 52 16.21 20.49 6.83
CA LEU A 52 16.52 20.73 8.24
C LEU A 52 16.43 22.23 8.59
N GLN A 53 15.78 22.52 9.71
CA GLN A 53 15.62 23.88 10.25
C GLN A 53 15.42 23.81 11.77
N GLY A 54 16.37 24.32 12.52
CA GLY A 54 16.40 24.16 13.99
C GLY A 54 16.39 22.68 14.39
N GLN A 55 15.49 22.30 15.27
CA GLN A 55 15.23 20.91 15.65
C GLN A 55 14.06 20.28 14.86
N SER A 56 13.86 20.71 13.61
CA SER A 56 12.81 20.16 12.76
C SER A 56 13.28 19.90 11.34
N TYR A 57 12.62 18.98 10.64
CA TYR A 57 12.87 18.67 9.23
C TYR A 57 11.53 18.66 8.47
N ALA A 58 11.44 19.48 7.43
CA ALA A 58 10.22 19.67 6.65
C ALA A 58 10.22 18.79 5.39
N ILE A 59 9.11 18.06 5.17
CA ILE A 59 8.85 17.29 3.96
C ILE A 59 7.56 17.83 3.31
N PRO A 60 7.60 18.39 2.08
CA PRO A 60 6.40 18.88 1.40
C PRO A 60 5.43 17.76 1.07
N THR A 61 4.14 17.98 1.34
CA THR A 61 3.07 16.96 1.13
C THR A 61 1.84 17.52 0.42
N MET A 62 1.88 18.76 -0.09
CA MET A 62 0.69 19.46 -0.59
C MET A 62 0.83 19.95 -2.04
N GLN A 63 1.71 19.34 -2.85
CA GLN A 63 1.92 19.75 -4.24
C GLN A 63 1.20 18.90 -5.28
N GLY A 64 0.57 17.78 -4.90
CA GLY A 64 -0.07 16.84 -5.80
C GLY A 64 -0.32 15.50 -5.14
N GLY A 65 -0.28 14.40 -5.89
CA GLY A 65 -0.41 13.05 -5.39
C GLY A 65 0.85 12.55 -4.65
N VAL A 66 0.77 11.30 -4.19
CA VAL A 66 1.83 10.63 -3.41
C VAL A 66 3.18 10.63 -4.14
N GLU A 67 3.16 10.51 -5.47
CA GLU A 67 4.33 10.54 -6.35
C GLU A 67 5.15 11.83 -6.22
N THR A 68 4.51 12.94 -5.85
CA THR A 68 5.18 14.22 -5.65
C THR A 68 5.90 14.32 -4.30
N ILE A 69 5.55 13.46 -3.34
CA ILE A 69 6.14 13.41 -2.01
C ILE A 69 7.39 12.52 -2.00
N LYS A 70 7.38 11.45 -2.81
CA LYS A 70 8.46 10.44 -2.81
C LYS A 70 9.87 11.03 -2.93
N PRO A 71 10.20 11.94 -3.86
CA PRO A 71 11.55 12.51 -3.95
C PRO A 71 12.03 13.18 -2.65
N TYR A 72 11.14 13.84 -1.92
CA TYR A 72 11.46 14.48 -0.64
C TYR A 72 11.60 13.50 0.52
N ALA A 73 10.84 12.38 0.50
CA ALA A 73 11.03 11.30 1.45
C ALA A 73 12.39 10.60 1.22
N ASP A 74 12.77 10.35 -0.03
CA ASP A 74 14.05 9.75 -0.40
C ASP A 74 15.22 10.69 0.02
N GLU A 75 15.11 12.00 -0.23
CA GLU A 75 16.09 12.99 0.20
C GLU A 75 16.22 13.02 1.74
N PHE A 76 15.12 12.97 2.46
CA PHE A 76 15.11 12.90 3.92
C PHE A 76 15.82 11.64 4.41
N ILE A 77 15.53 10.45 3.84
CA ILE A 77 16.15 9.18 4.25
C ILE A 77 17.67 9.24 4.02
N ALA A 78 18.11 9.70 2.85
CA ALA A 78 19.53 9.88 2.55
C ALA A 78 20.20 10.88 3.50
N PHE A 79 19.52 11.98 3.83
CA PHE A 79 20.00 12.96 4.82
C PHE A 79 20.14 12.31 6.20
N ALA A 80 19.13 11.57 6.68
CA ALA A 80 19.16 10.90 7.99
C ALA A 80 20.31 9.89 8.08
N GLN A 81 20.55 9.11 7.02
CA GLN A 81 21.69 8.18 6.95
C GLN A 81 23.04 8.89 7.03
N SER A 82 23.16 10.10 6.47
CA SER A 82 24.37 10.92 6.54
C SER A 82 24.61 11.59 7.90
N ARG A 83 23.62 11.57 8.80
CA ARG A 83 23.63 12.25 10.09
C ARG A 83 23.32 11.28 11.26
N PRO A 84 24.21 10.28 11.52
CA PRO A 84 24.02 9.32 12.60
C PRO A 84 24.10 9.95 14.00
N ASP A 85 24.56 11.19 14.10
CA ASP A 85 24.58 12.02 15.30
C ASP A 85 23.20 12.53 15.72
N LEU A 86 22.23 12.57 14.78
CA LEU A 86 20.86 13.02 14.99
C LEU A 86 19.87 11.85 15.03
N LYS A 87 18.76 12.03 15.74
CA LYS A 87 17.65 11.08 15.82
C LYS A 87 16.37 11.75 15.31
N PHE A 88 15.71 11.13 14.35
CA PHE A 88 14.59 11.71 13.63
C PHE A 88 13.28 11.03 14.03
N TYR A 89 12.36 11.78 14.61
CA TYR A 89 10.99 11.33 14.91
C TYR A 89 10.07 11.75 13.76
N VAL A 90 9.71 10.82 12.90
CA VAL A 90 8.80 11.05 11.77
C VAL A 90 7.36 11.06 12.28
N THR A 91 6.63 12.13 12.04
CA THR A 91 5.17 12.18 12.35
C THR A 91 4.37 11.46 11.25
N GLN A 92 3.04 11.33 11.41
CA GLN A 92 2.16 10.83 10.34
C GLN A 92 2.03 11.87 9.21
N ILE A 93 3.13 12.08 8.50
CA ILE A 93 3.28 13.06 7.43
C ILE A 93 2.24 12.81 6.34
N GLY A 94 1.58 13.88 5.89
CA GLY A 94 0.57 13.79 4.83
C GLY A 94 -0.80 13.26 5.27
N CYS A 95 -0.90 12.58 6.42
CA CYS A 95 -2.14 11.93 6.85
C CYS A 95 -3.12 12.89 7.57
N GLY A 96 -2.72 14.15 7.79
CA GLY A 96 -3.58 15.16 8.41
C GLY A 96 -4.23 16.08 7.36
N ILE A 97 -3.80 17.37 7.33
CA ILE A 97 -4.38 18.40 6.45
C ILE A 97 -4.26 18.04 4.95
N ALA A 98 -3.19 17.34 4.53
CA ALA A 98 -3.02 16.91 3.14
C ALA A 98 -3.99 15.77 2.73
N GLY A 99 -4.59 15.05 3.69
CA GLY A 99 -5.70 14.13 3.47
C GLY A 99 -5.34 12.75 2.94
N PHE A 100 -4.06 12.37 2.90
CA PHE A 100 -3.64 11.03 2.49
C PHE A 100 -3.92 9.98 3.56
N LYS A 101 -4.13 8.74 3.13
CA LYS A 101 -4.21 7.59 4.04
C LYS A 101 -2.81 7.11 4.45
N VAL A 102 -2.72 6.47 5.60
CA VAL A 102 -1.47 5.84 6.09
C VAL A 102 -0.91 4.85 5.07
N ALA A 103 -1.77 4.02 4.46
CA ALA A 103 -1.38 3.05 3.44
C ALA A 103 -0.78 3.68 2.16
N GLU A 104 -1.07 4.95 1.89
CA GLU A 104 -0.52 5.67 0.73
C GLU A 104 0.86 6.28 1.04
N ILE A 105 1.08 6.73 2.28
CA ILE A 105 2.30 7.43 2.68
C ILE A 105 3.36 6.49 3.28
N ALA A 106 2.97 5.50 4.07
CA ALA A 106 3.91 4.61 4.73
C ALA A 106 4.92 3.92 3.78
N PRO A 107 4.52 3.45 2.56
CA PRO A 107 5.45 2.85 1.61
C PRO A 107 6.59 3.79 1.16
N LEU A 108 6.39 5.11 1.20
CA LEU A 108 7.44 6.09 0.88
C LEU A 108 8.62 6.05 1.86
N PHE A 109 8.40 5.49 3.05
CA PHE A 109 9.38 5.36 4.13
C PHE A 109 9.90 3.92 4.30
N GLN A 110 9.69 3.04 3.31
CA GLN A 110 10.14 1.66 3.36
C GLN A 110 11.64 1.56 3.59
N ASP A 111 12.45 2.34 2.88
CA ASP A 111 13.91 2.36 3.01
C ASP A 111 14.40 2.95 4.34
N ALA A 112 13.51 3.59 5.11
CA ALA A 112 13.78 4.10 6.45
C ALA A 112 13.60 3.04 7.54
N ILE A 113 12.99 1.88 7.24
CA ILE A 113 12.59 0.87 8.23
C ILE A 113 13.80 0.34 9.03
N ASP A 114 14.96 0.21 8.37
CA ASP A 114 16.20 -0.29 8.96
C ASP A 114 17.23 0.81 9.25
N VAL A 115 16.86 2.08 9.07
CA VAL A 115 17.71 3.22 9.39
C VAL A 115 17.64 3.52 10.89
N VAL A 116 18.70 3.17 11.62
CA VAL A 116 18.74 3.11 13.10
C VAL A 116 18.30 4.41 13.78
N ASN A 117 18.60 5.55 13.18
CA ASN A 117 18.31 6.87 13.73
C ASN A 117 17.02 7.50 13.20
N VAL A 118 16.21 6.75 12.43
CA VAL A 118 14.88 7.15 11.99
C VAL A 118 13.82 6.38 12.76
N ILE A 119 12.99 7.09 13.50
CA ILE A 119 11.89 6.53 14.29
C ILE A 119 10.59 6.85 13.54
N LEU A 120 9.90 5.79 13.11
CA LEU A 120 8.65 5.90 12.36
C LEU A 120 7.43 5.79 13.29
N PRO A 121 6.27 6.33 12.89
CA PRO A 121 4.99 6.03 13.54
C PRO A 121 4.71 4.53 13.50
N LYS A 122 4.06 4.02 14.55
CA LYS A 122 3.70 2.59 14.61
C LYS A 122 2.90 2.16 13.37
N GLU A 123 1.93 2.95 12.98
CA GLU A 123 1.06 2.67 11.82
C GLU A 123 1.85 2.59 10.50
N PHE A 124 2.92 3.39 10.34
CA PHE A 124 3.78 3.28 9.16
C PHE A 124 4.57 1.97 9.20
N VAL A 125 5.12 1.62 10.35
CA VAL A 125 5.85 0.36 10.53
C VAL A 125 4.92 -0.83 10.29
N ASP A 126 3.71 -0.81 10.82
CA ASP A 126 2.74 -1.88 10.62
C ASP A 126 2.45 -2.09 9.12
N VAL A 127 2.19 -1.04 8.35
CA VAL A 127 1.99 -1.14 6.89
C VAL A 127 3.24 -1.69 6.19
N ILE A 128 4.41 -1.10 6.43
CA ILE A 128 5.67 -1.49 5.77
C ILE A 128 6.05 -2.94 6.09
N THR A 129 5.89 -3.37 7.35
CA THR A 129 6.28 -4.72 7.78
C THR A 129 5.27 -5.77 7.36
N THR A 130 3.98 -5.43 7.26
CA THR A 130 2.96 -6.33 6.73
C THR A 130 3.25 -6.65 5.27
N ASP A 131 3.57 -5.64 4.47
CA ASP A 131 3.95 -5.79 3.06
C ASP A 131 5.22 -6.66 2.90
N ASN A 132 6.25 -6.40 3.70
CA ASN A 132 7.49 -7.18 3.70
C ASN A 132 7.30 -8.62 4.19
N ASN A 133 6.42 -8.85 5.18
CA ASN A 133 6.13 -10.20 5.69
C ASN A 133 5.53 -11.13 4.64
N PHE A 134 4.76 -10.57 3.69
CA PHE A 134 4.06 -11.36 2.67
C PHE A 134 4.78 -11.39 1.32
N ASN A 135 5.92 -10.68 1.16
CA ASN A 135 6.65 -10.58 -0.11
C ASN A 135 5.72 -10.20 -1.29
N LEU A 136 4.92 -9.14 -1.12
CA LEU A 136 3.97 -8.67 -2.15
C LEU A 136 4.69 -8.21 -3.43
N GLU A 137 5.99 -7.88 -3.34
CA GLU A 137 6.81 -7.50 -4.49
C GLU A 137 6.82 -8.59 -5.59
N ARG A 138 6.64 -9.88 -5.24
CA ARG A 138 6.49 -10.96 -6.24
C ARG A 138 5.34 -10.72 -7.23
N PHE A 139 4.26 -10.09 -6.77
CA PHE A 139 3.13 -9.69 -7.62
C PHE A 139 3.43 -8.43 -8.41
N VAL A 140 4.01 -7.42 -7.76
CA VAL A 140 4.35 -6.14 -8.40
C VAL A 140 5.27 -6.36 -9.58
N GLU A 141 6.35 -7.14 -9.40
CA GLU A 141 7.35 -7.42 -10.44
C GLU A 141 6.75 -8.17 -11.63
N VAL A 142 5.98 -9.22 -11.41
CA VAL A 142 5.37 -9.96 -12.52
C VAL A 142 4.30 -9.13 -13.23
N GLN A 143 3.54 -8.33 -12.50
CA GLN A 143 2.51 -7.47 -13.07
C GLN A 143 3.09 -6.30 -13.90
N LYS A 144 4.32 -5.83 -13.62
CA LYS A 144 5.02 -4.87 -14.49
C LYS A 144 5.11 -5.37 -15.93
N LEU A 145 5.23 -6.67 -16.10
CA LEU A 145 5.43 -7.31 -17.44
C LEU A 145 4.12 -7.71 -18.12
N TYR A 146 3.10 -8.10 -17.33
CA TYR A 146 1.92 -8.78 -17.88
C TYR A 146 0.60 -8.07 -17.63
N TYR A 147 0.55 -7.02 -16.82
CA TYR A 147 -0.69 -6.38 -16.41
C TYR A 147 -1.48 -5.80 -17.59
N GLU A 148 -0.82 -5.03 -18.45
CA GLU A 148 -1.46 -4.38 -19.60
C GLU A 148 -2.05 -5.42 -20.57
N GLN A 149 -1.35 -6.55 -20.78
CA GLN A 149 -1.85 -7.64 -21.59
C GLN A 149 -3.07 -8.30 -20.95
N ALA A 150 -3.03 -8.56 -19.65
CA ALA A 150 -4.13 -9.17 -18.91
C ALA A 150 -5.36 -8.25 -18.93
N LEU A 151 -5.20 -6.95 -18.67
CA LEU A 151 -6.26 -5.96 -18.71
C LEU A 151 -6.91 -5.91 -20.10
N LYS A 152 -6.10 -5.92 -21.17
CA LYS A 152 -6.62 -5.94 -22.54
C LYS A 152 -7.40 -7.22 -22.84
N GLU A 153 -6.91 -8.39 -22.45
CA GLU A 153 -7.62 -9.67 -22.66
C GLU A 153 -8.96 -9.71 -21.90
N ILE A 154 -9.00 -9.12 -20.69
CA ILE A 154 -10.25 -8.97 -19.93
C ILE A 154 -11.20 -8.00 -20.62
N GLN A 155 -10.72 -6.84 -21.11
CA GLN A 155 -11.52 -5.89 -21.88
C GLN A 155 -12.05 -6.47 -23.20
N ASP A 156 -11.30 -7.37 -23.83
CA ASP A 156 -11.72 -8.12 -25.02
C ASP A 156 -12.74 -9.23 -24.70
N GLY A 157 -13.00 -9.54 -23.43
CA GLY A 157 -13.89 -10.62 -22.98
C GLY A 157 -13.34 -12.03 -23.26
N LEU A 158 -12.05 -12.20 -23.47
CA LEU A 158 -11.45 -13.51 -23.78
C LEU A 158 -9.99 -13.60 -23.29
N LYS A 159 -9.74 -14.44 -22.29
CA LYS A 159 -8.40 -14.77 -21.81
C LYS A 159 -7.67 -15.68 -22.79
N ARG A 160 -6.45 -15.32 -23.17
CA ARG A 160 -5.61 -16.05 -24.14
C ARG A 160 -4.27 -16.51 -23.54
N SER A 161 -3.75 -15.79 -22.54
CA SER A 161 -2.41 -16.02 -22.00
C SER A 161 -2.41 -16.42 -20.51
N HIS A 162 -1.23 -16.69 -19.95
CA HIS A 162 -1.06 -17.41 -18.69
C HIS A 162 -0.76 -16.48 -17.51
N TRP A 163 -1.73 -15.66 -17.09
CA TRP A 163 -1.58 -14.64 -16.04
C TRP A 163 -2.49 -14.79 -14.82
N ILE A 164 -3.35 -15.81 -14.78
CA ILE A 164 -4.42 -15.92 -13.77
C ILE A 164 -3.91 -15.88 -12.32
N TRP A 165 -2.77 -16.51 -12.03
CA TRP A 165 -2.24 -16.67 -10.67
C TRP A 165 -1.83 -15.37 -9.99
N PHE A 166 -1.41 -14.36 -10.77
CA PHE A 166 -0.91 -13.09 -10.25
C PHE A 166 -1.80 -11.89 -10.57
N ILE A 167 -2.84 -12.08 -11.38
CA ILE A 167 -3.89 -11.06 -11.64
C ILE A 167 -5.12 -11.30 -10.77
N PHE A 168 -5.57 -12.57 -10.66
CA PHE A 168 -6.63 -13.02 -9.76
C PHE A 168 -6.08 -14.05 -8.77
N PRO A 169 -5.27 -13.63 -7.78
CA PRO A 169 -4.65 -14.56 -6.85
C PRO A 169 -5.70 -15.19 -5.93
N GLN A 170 -5.49 -16.45 -5.59
CA GLN A 170 -6.32 -17.23 -4.67
C GLN A 170 -5.47 -17.74 -3.50
N LEU A 171 -6.08 -18.35 -2.50
CA LEU A 171 -5.34 -18.98 -1.40
C LEU A 171 -4.34 -20.02 -1.92
N SER A 172 -3.11 -20.00 -1.41
CA SER A 172 -2.01 -20.90 -1.80
C SER A 172 -2.34 -22.37 -1.56
N ILE A 173 -3.16 -22.67 -0.53
CA ILE A 173 -3.58 -24.03 -0.18
C ILE A 173 -4.45 -24.67 -1.26
N LEU A 174 -5.14 -23.89 -2.07
CA LEU A 174 -6.01 -24.39 -3.14
C LEU A 174 -5.22 -24.80 -4.40
N GLY A 175 -3.97 -24.38 -4.50
CA GLY A 175 -3.14 -24.61 -5.68
C GLY A 175 -2.15 -25.75 -5.53
N HIS A 176 -1.85 -26.45 -6.65
CA HIS A 176 -0.90 -27.55 -6.68
C HIS A 176 0.35 -27.24 -7.53
N SER A 177 0.24 -26.39 -8.56
CA SER A 177 1.38 -26.00 -9.41
C SER A 177 2.32 -25.04 -8.70
N TRP A 178 3.55 -24.91 -9.20
CA TRP A 178 4.52 -23.94 -8.70
C TRP A 178 3.95 -22.52 -8.70
N ASN A 179 3.37 -22.06 -9.82
CA ASN A 179 2.78 -20.74 -9.92
C ASN A 179 1.64 -20.52 -8.90
N ALA A 180 0.77 -21.52 -8.73
CA ALA A 180 -0.35 -21.46 -7.79
C ALA A 180 0.12 -21.39 -6.33
N LYS A 181 1.28 -21.98 -6.00
CA LYS A 181 1.91 -21.88 -4.68
C LYS A 181 2.65 -20.56 -4.50
N TYR A 182 3.47 -20.18 -5.50
CA TYR A 182 4.32 -19.00 -5.42
C TYR A 182 3.51 -17.69 -5.39
N TYR A 183 2.46 -17.59 -6.23
CA TYR A 183 1.55 -16.45 -6.27
C TYR A 183 0.28 -16.65 -5.41
N GLY A 184 0.25 -17.69 -4.61
CA GLY A 184 -0.87 -17.94 -3.71
C GLY A 184 -0.81 -17.03 -2.48
N ILE A 185 -1.97 -16.55 -2.06
CA ILE A 185 -2.17 -15.78 -0.83
C ILE A 185 -2.21 -16.74 0.36
N SER A 186 -1.51 -16.44 1.44
CA SER A 186 -1.38 -17.31 2.62
C SER A 186 -2.62 -17.33 3.52
N GLY A 187 -3.43 -16.26 3.50
CA GLY A 187 -4.61 -16.12 4.33
C GLY A 187 -5.16 -14.69 4.32
N TYR A 188 -6.04 -14.41 5.30
CA TYR A 188 -6.72 -13.13 5.44
C TYR A 188 -5.76 -11.93 5.48
N ASP A 189 -4.75 -11.97 6.35
CA ASP A 189 -3.83 -10.85 6.58
C ASP A 189 -3.03 -10.47 5.31
N GLU A 190 -2.60 -11.48 4.52
CA GLU A 190 -1.93 -11.21 3.24
C GLU A 190 -2.90 -10.67 2.20
N ALA A 191 -4.15 -11.14 2.16
CA ALA A 191 -5.17 -10.62 1.25
C ALA A 191 -5.51 -9.16 1.59
N GLU A 192 -5.60 -8.82 2.88
CA GLU A 192 -5.79 -7.44 3.34
C GLU A 192 -4.59 -6.55 2.94
N ALA A 193 -3.36 -7.02 3.18
CA ALA A 193 -2.16 -6.32 2.76
C ALA A 193 -2.12 -6.11 1.23
N TYR A 194 -2.52 -7.11 0.44
CA TYR A 194 -2.62 -7.02 -1.02
C TYR A 194 -3.61 -5.94 -1.48
N LEU A 195 -4.80 -5.88 -0.87
CA LEU A 195 -5.81 -4.85 -1.19
C LEU A 195 -5.40 -3.44 -0.79
N ASN A 196 -4.64 -3.32 0.30
CA ASN A 196 -4.13 -2.05 0.80
C ASN A 196 -2.86 -1.60 0.06
N HIS A 197 -2.21 -2.49 -0.69
CA HIS A 197 -1.04 -2.14 -1.48
C HIS A 197 -1.41 -1.16 -2.62
N PRO A 198 -0.72 0.00 -2.76
CA PRO A 198 -1.13 1.11 -3.64
C PRO A 198 -1.23 0.73 -5.12
N VAL A 199 -0.49 -0.29 -5.56
CA VAL A 199 -0.53 -0.78 -6.94
C VAL A 199 -1.49 -1.97 -7.07
N LEU A 200 -1.35 -2.99 -6.21
CA LEU A 200 -2.03 -4.28 -6.37
C LEU A 200 -3.54 -4.18 -6.15
N GLY A 201 -3.97 -3.49 -5.09
CA GLY A 201 -5.38 -3.31 -4.80
C GLY A 201 -6.11 -2.52 -5.87
N ASN A 202 -5.49 -1.45 -6.41
CA ASN A 202 -6.06 -0.67 -7.50
C ASN A 202 -6.18 -1.50 -8.78
N ARG A 203 -5.14 -2.24 -9.15
CA ARG A 203 -5.13 -3.12 -10.32
C ARG A 203 -6.17 -4.23 -10.24
N LEU A 204 -6.30 -4.87 -9.08
CA LEU A 204 -7.30 -5.91 -8.88
C LEU A 204 -8.71 -5.36 -9.07
N ARG A 205 -9.04 -4.19 -8.51
CA ARG A 205 -10.33 -3.54 -8.72
C ARG A 205 -10.55 -3.14 -10.17
N GLU A 206 -9.52 -2.66 -10.87
CA GLU A 206 -9.60 -2.28 -12.27
C GLU A 206 -9.91 -3.48 -13.18
N VAL A 207 -9.20 -4.60 -13.03
CA VAL A 207 -9.49 -5.82 -13.82
C VAL A 207 -10.83 -6.42 -13.46
N THR A 208 -11.26 -6.35 -12.21
CA THR A 208 -12.58 -6.79 -11.75
C THR A 208 -13.69 -5.93 -12.38
N LYS A 209 -13.49 -4.62 -12.44
CA LYS A 209 -14.42 -3.71 -13.14
C LYS A 209 -14.46 -3.99 -14.64
N GLY A 210 -13.32 -4.27 -15.26
CA GLY A 210 -13.26 -4.67 -16.67
C GLY A 210 -14.05 -5.95 -16.94
N LEU A 211 -13.99 -6.92 -16.04
CA LEU A 211 -14.76 -8.17 -16.13
C LEU A 211 -16.27 -7.92 -16.06
N LEU A 212 -16.73 -7.06 -15.17
CA LEU A 212 -18.17 -6.69 -15.05
C LEU A 212 -18.75 -6.04 -16.30
N ALA A 213 -17.94 -5.55 -17.24
CA ALA A 213 -18.42 -5.06 -18.52
C ALA A 213 -18.94 -6.18 -19.44
N HIS A 214 -18.69 -7.45 -19.12
CA HIS A 214 -19.04 -8.64 -19.92
C HIS A 214 -20.08 -9.54 -19.25
N GLN A 215 -21.01 -8.97 -18.48
CA GLN A 215 -22.03 -9.73 -17.73
C GLN A 215 -22.96 -10.59 -18.61
N GLU A 216 -23.02 -10.33 -19.93
CA GLU A 216 -23.78 -11.13 -20.90
C GLU A 216 -22.99 -12.37 -21.41
N ILE A 217 -21.72 -12.49 -21.07
CA ILE A 217 -20.86 -13.61 -21.50
C ILE A 217 -20.69 -14.57 -20.31
N ALA A 218 -20.85 -15.88 -20.56
CA ALA A 218 -20.60 -16.83 -19.49
C ALA A 218 -19.12 -16.79 -19.05
N ILE A 219 -18.87 -16.81 -17.75
CA ILE A 219 -17.51 -16.69 -17.19
C ILE A 219 -16.56 -17.75 -17.74
N VAL A 220 -17.06 -18.94 -18.05
CA VAL A 220 -16.30 -20.03 -18.65
C VAL A 220 -15.91 -19.78 -20.09
N ASP A 221 -16.65 -18.97 -20.81
CA ASP A 221 -16.29 -18.56 -22.18
C ASP A 221 -15.19 -17.51 -22.20
N ILE A 222 -15.08 -16.72 -21.11
CA ILE A 222 -13.99 -15.73 -20.93
C ILE A 222 -12.71 -16.42 -20.49
N PHE A 223 -12.77 -17.34 -19.51
CA PHE A 223 -11.59 -17.85 -18.79
C PHE A 223 -11.30 -19.34 -19.03
N GLY A 224 -12.26 -20.11 -19.54
CA GLY A 224 -12.27 -21.56 -19.46
C GLY A 224 -12.60 -22.08 -18.05
N ASP A 225 -12.97 -23.37 -17.94
CA ASP A 225 -13.50 -23.97 -16.70
C ASP A 225 -12.57 -23.80 -15.50
N LEU A 226 -11.27 -24.07 -15.68
CA LEU A 226 -10.31 -24.07 -14.56
C LEU A 226 -10.03 -22.66 -14.04
N ASP A 227 -9.88 -21.68 -14.94
CA ASP A 227 -9.56 -20.32 -14.52
C ASP A 227 -10.81 -19.58 -14.03
N ALA A 228 -12.01 -19.90 -14.52
CA ALA A 228 -13.26 -19.43 -13.95
C ALA A 228 -13.43 -19.84 -12.47
N MET A 229 -13.04 -21.08 -12.11
CA MET A 229 -13.04 -21.49 -10.69
C MET A 229 -12.03 -20.69 -9.84
N LYS A 230 -10.87 -20.32 -10.41
CA LYS A 230 -9.88 -19.50 -9.70
C LYS A 230 -10.38 -18.08 -9.52
N VAL A 231 -11.05 -17.49 -10.52
CA VAL A 231 -11.69 -16.18 -10.38
C VAL A 231 -12.71 -16.20 -9.25
N ARG A 232 -13.58 -17.22 -9.17
CA ARG A 232 -14.53 -17.37 -8.04
C ARG A 232 -13.81 -17.43 -6.70
N SER A 233 -12.72 -18.20 -6.60
CA SER A 233 -11.93 -18.30 -5.36
C SER A 233 -11.30 -16.97 -4.98
N CYS A 234 -10.77 -16.22 -5.96
CA CYS A 234 -10.22 -14.88 -5.79
C CYS A 234 -11.29 -13.89 -5.31
N MET A 235 -12.41 -13.82 -6.00
CA MET A 235 -13.51 -12.92 -5.60
C MET A 235 -14.02 -13.23 -4.20
N THR A 236 -14.20 -14.51 -3.84
CA THR A 236 -14.58 -14.92 -2.49
C THR A 236 -13.57 -14.47 -1.44
N LEU A 237 -12.27 -14.59 -1.72
CA LEU A 237 -11.21 -14.18 -0.81
C LEU A 237 -11.25 -12.68 -0.54
N PHE A 238 -11.33 -11.88 -1.59
CA PHE A 238 -11.27 -10.43 -1.46
C PHE A 238 -12.60 -9.80 -1.04
N ASP A 239 -13.73 -10.44 -1.30
CA ASP A 239 -15.02 -10.06 -0.75
C ASP A 239 -15.06 -10.23 0.78
N ALA A 240 -14.53 -11.34 1.29
CA ALA A 240 -14.45 -11.56 2.73
C ALA A 240 -13.51 -10.58 3.46
N VAL A 241 -12.49 -10.04 2.76
CA VAL A 241 -11.56 -9.02 3.31
C VAL A 241 -12.13 -7.61 3.18
N SER A 242 -12.86 -7.32 2.12
CA SER A 242 -13.46 -6.01 1.83
C SER A 242 -14.94 -6.19 1.43
N PRO A 243 -15.82 -6.44 2.41
CA PRO A 243 -17.26 -6.56 2.14
C PRO A 243 -17.84 -5.30 1.50
N ASP A 244 -18.89 -5.46 0.70
CA ASP A 244 -19.56 -4.39 -0.04
C ASP A 244 -18.67 -3.72 -1.12
N ASP A 245 -17.54 -4.35 -1.51
CA ASP A 245 -16.68 -3.91 -2.60
C ASP A 245 -17.12 -4.56 -3.94
N ILE A 246 -16.41 -4.26 -5.01
CA ILE A 246 -16.69 -4.74 -6.39
C ILE A 246 -16.64 -6.27 -6.52
N PHE A 247 -16.03 -6.98 -5.59
CA PHE A 247 -15.83 -8.44 -5.63
C PHE A 247 -17.15 -9.20 -5.46
N GLU A 248 -18.03 -8.75 -4.56
CA GLU A 248 -19.39 -9.27 -4.38
C GLU A 248 -20.18 -9.19 -5.66
N GLN A 249 -20.09 -8.07 -6.40
CA GLN A 249 -20.80 -7.89 -7.66
C GLN A 249 -20.42 -8.95 -8.71
N VAL A 250 -19.15 -9.35 -8.77
CA VAL A 250 -18.72 -10.45 -9.67
C VAL A 250 -19.27 -11.79 -9.22
N LEU A 251 -19.31 -12.06 -7.91
CA LEU A 251 -19.93 -13.28 -7.37
C LEU A 251 -21.42 -13.33 -7.73
N ASP A 252 -22.13 -12.23 -7.59
CA ASP A 252 -23.56 -12.15 -7.92
C ASP A 252 -23.81 -12.36 -9.41
N VAL A 253 -23.11 -11.62 -10.26
CA VAL A 253 -23.32 -11.62 -11.71
C VAL A 253 -22.93 -12.96 -12.34
N PHE A 254 -21.76 -13.48 -12.04
CA PHE A 254 -21.19 -14.64 -12.75
C PHE A 254 -21.34 -15.97 -12.01
N TYR A 255 -21.61 -15.94 -10.70
CA TYR A 255 -21.70 -17.14 -9.87
C TYR A 255 -22.98 -17.22 -9.04
N HIS A 256 -23.99 -16.37 -9.35
CA HIS A 256 -25.30 -16.32 -8.69
C HIS A 256 -25.18 -16.20 -7.16
N GLY A 257 -24.28 -15.35 -6.67
CA GLY A 257 -23.99 -15.17 -5.25
C GLY A 257 -23.26 -16.34 -4.58
N THR A 258 -22.81 -17.33 -5.38
CA THR A 258 -22.19 -18.54 -4.81
C THR A 258 -20.69 -18.35 -4.57
N CYS A 259 -20.30 -18.19 -3.33
CA CYS A 259 -18.90 -18.15 -2.90
C CYS A 259 -18.18 -19.49 -3.08
N CYS A 260 -16.86 -19.46 -3.14
CA CYS A 260 -16.02 -20.66 -3.11
C CYS A 260 -15.95 -21.21 -1.68
N LYS A 261 -16.65 -22.31 -1.41
CA LYS A 261 -16.66 -22.94 -0.08
C LYS A 261 -15.26 -23.24 0.43
N LYS A 262 -14.38 -23.79 -0.41
CA LYS A 262 -12.99 -24.10 -0.01
C LYS A 262 -12.22 -22.87 0.42
N THR A 263 -12.44 -21.71 -0.22
CA THR A 263 -11.80 -20.46 0.20
C THR A 263 -12.27 -20.07 1.59
N LEU A 264 -13.57 -20.10 1.86
CA LEU A 264 -14.14 -19.79 3.18
C LEU A 264 -13.69 -20.76 4.28
N ASP A 265 -13.52 -22.04 3.95
CA ASP A 265 -13.09 -23.06 4.92
C ASP A 265 -11.63 -22.87 5.39
N TYR A 266 -10.81 -22.09 4.65
CA TYR A 266 -9.37 -21.87 4.91
C TYR A 266 -9.01 -20.40 5.21
N MET A 267 -9.96 -19.51 5.35
CA MET A 267 -9.78 -18.14 5.86
C MET A 267 -9.94 -18.09 7.37
#